data_8b97160a5967ccc0f20e3e0758e3dfbd
#
_entry.id   8b97160a5967ccc0f20e3e0758e3dfbd
#
_cell.length_a   1.000
_cell.length_b   1.000
_cell.length_c   1.000
_cell.angle_alpha   90.00
_cell.angle_beta   90.00
_cell.angle_gamma   90.00
#
_symmetry.space_group_name_H-M   'P 1'
#
loop_
_entity.id
_entity.type
_entity.pdbx_description
1 polymer ?
#
loop_
_entity_poly.entity_id
_entity_poly.type
_entity_poly.pdbx_seq_one_letter_code
_entity_poly.pdbx_strand_id
1 'polypeptide(L)'
;MKSYHDITGDGGSNILEQVVEQKERIAAALSRVKHRVAVGSGKGGVGKSTVTRTLAAALAARGMKVAIVDADFNGPTQARMTGLRGAVPVPGVDGITLPKSQDGVGVFSVGAFLPESEALDFASVSKGESHTWRATKEFAALGEVLSSVAWGSLDVLLFDLPPGAERTLQFAEFLGPQTSFVLVTIPSEVSRGVVARSVAALASAENPLIGYIENMSGYWCAECKQIKPLFPETKDGIELAIPCLGRVPFDPALAFACDRGVAFSALPETAATRTLTAVAGRLVESLEPTR
;
A
#
# COMPACT_ATOMS: atom_id res chain seq x y z
N MET A 1 23.25 -18.93 30.89
CA MET A 1 22.68 -17.90 30.03
C MET A 1 21.22 -18.30 29.81
N LYS A 2 20.24 -17.53 30.31
CA LYS A 2 18.82 -17.85 30.09
C LYS A 2 18.47 -17.55 28.62
N SER A 3 17.82 -18.49 27.94
CA SER A 3 17.35 -18.29 26.57
C SER A 3 16.10 -17.40 26.58
N TYR A 4 15.76 -16.82 25.43
CA TYR A 4 14.56 -15.98 25.26
C TYR A 4 13.25 -16.75 25.62
N HIS A 5 13.27 -18.06 25.55
CA HIS A 5 12.16 -18.94 25.92
C HIS A 5 12.03 -19.18 27.43
N ASP A 6 13.01 -18.78 28.23
CA ASP A 6 13.00 -18.93 29.68
C ASP A 6 12.39 -17.71 30.40
N ILE A 7 11.99 -16.67 29.64
CA ILE A 7 11.34 -15.47 30.18
C ILE A 7 9.83 -15.74 30.23
N THR A 8 9.40 -16.34 31.29
CA THR A 8 7.98 -16.47 31.62
C THR A 8 7.52 -15.19 32.32
N GLY A 9 6.96 -14.25 31.54
CA GLY A 9 6.50 -12.95 32.01
C GLY A 9 7.30 -11.78 31.44
N ASP A 10 6.66 -10.66 31.25
CA ASP A 10 7.21 -9.43 30.67
C ASP A 10 8.06 -8.59 31.65
N GLY A 11 8.47 -9.18 32.78
CA GLY A 11 9.25 -8.49 33.81
C GLY A 11 8.54 -7.32 34.47
N GLY A 12 7.19 -7.27 34.39
CA GLY A 12 6.38 -6.17 34.94
C GLY A 12 6.21 -4.98 33.99
N SER A 13 6.61 -5.13 32.72
CA SER A 13 6.46 -4.06 31.71
C SER A 13 5.09 -4.02 31.04
N ASN A 14 4.24 -5.03 31.20
CA ASN A 14 2.93 -5.20 30.57
C ASN A 14 2.94 -5.08 29.04
N ILE A 15 4.09 -5.31 28.39
CA ILE A 15 4.24 -5.15 26.94
C ILE A 15 3.29 -6.07 26.18
N LEU A 16 3.16 -7.33 26.62
CA LEU A 16 2.25 -8.29 25.96
C LEU A 16 0.80 -7.84 26.05
N GLU A 17 0.38 -7.34 27.21
CA GLU A 17 -0.96 -6.81 27.43
C GLU A 17 -1.23 -5.57 26.56
N GLN A 18 -0.27 -4.65 26.48
CA GLN A 18 -0.35 -3.48 25.62
C GLN A 18 -0.46 -3.84 24.12
N VAL A 19 0.26 -4.86 23.65
CA VAL A 19 0.18 -5.35 22.26
C VAL A 19 -1.20 -5.97 21.99
N VAL A 20 -1.74 -6.76 22.92
CA VAL A 20 -3.08 -7.34 22.77
C VAL A 20 -4.13 -6.24 22.73
N GLU A 21 -4.09 -5.28 23.66
CA GLU A 21 -5.01 -4.15 23.69
C GLU A 21 -4.95 -3.30 22.44
N GLN A 22 -3.75 -3.04 21.89
CA GLN A 22 -3.59 -2.32 20.63
C GLN A 22 -4.22 -3.09 19.46
N LYS A 23 -4.02 -4.42 19.37
CA LYS A 23 -4.65 -5.25 18.34
C LYS A 23 -6.17 -5.23 18.44
N GLU A 24 -6.73 -5.30 19.64
CA GLU A 24 -8.18 -5.21 19.86
C GLU A 24 -8.73 -3.86 19.45
N ARG A 25 -8.06 -2.75 19.78
CA ARG A 25 -8.44 -1.39 19.34
C ARG A 25 -8.42 -1.27 17.83
N ILE A 26 -7.39 -1.78 17.15
CA ILE A 26 -7.31 -1.80 15.68
C ILE A 26 -8.45 -2.63 15.10
N ALA A 27 -8.69 -3.83 15.62
CA ALA A 27 -9.76 -4.71 15.15
C ALA A 27 -11.14 -4.05 15.27
N ALA A 28 -11.40 -3.40 16.41
CA ALA A 28 -12.64 -2.65 16.65
C ALA A 28 -12.80 -1.47 15.68
N ALA A 29 -11.76 -0.66 15.49
CA ALA A 29 -11.76 0.48 14.57
C ALA A 29 -12.00 0.05 13.10
N LEU A 30 -11.41 -1.06 12.69
CA LEU A 30 -11.54 -1.60 11.33
C LEU A 30 -12.73 -2.55 11.14
N SER A 31 -13.57 -2.75 12.15
CA SER A 31 -14.69 -3.72 12.09
C SER A 31 -15.72 -3.42 11.00
N ARG A 32 -15.86 -2.15 10.62
CA ARG A 32 -16.80 -1.68 9.58
C ARG A 32 -16.15 -1.50 8.19
N VAL A 33 -14.89 -1.87 8.04
CA VAL A 33 -14.17 -1.90 6.76
C VAL A 33 -14.37 -3.28 6.13
N LYS A 34 -15.03 -3.35 4.97
CA LYS A 34 -15.37 -4.62 4.32
C LYS A 34 -14.12 -5.36 3.83
N HIS A 35 -13.27 -4.65 3.10
CA HIS A 35 -12.07 -5.23 2.49
C HIS A 35 -10.84 -4.40 2.84
N ARG A 36 -9.77 -5.09 3.23
CA ARG A 36 -8.45 -4.51 3.49
C ARG A 36 -7.49 -5.07 2.45
N VAL A 37 -6.81 -4.19 1.72
CA VAL A 37 -5.91 -4.59 0.65
C VAL A 37 -4.57 -3.87 0.82
N ALA A 38 -3.52 -4.62 0.99
CA ALA A 38 -2.15 -4.12 1.06
C ALA A 38 -1.48 -4.22 -0.31
N VAL A 39 -0.97 -3.09 -0.80
CA VAL A 39 -0.22 -3.01 -2.06
C VAL A 39 1.25 -3.00 -1.73
N GLY A 40 1.93 -4.09 -2.04
CA GLY A 40 3.35 -4.30 -1.78
C GLY A 40 4.17 -4.30 -3.06
N SER A 41 5.49 -4.23 -2.89
CA SER A 41 6.43 -4.40 -4.00
C SER A 41 7.76 -4.96 -3.49
N GLY A 42 8.42 -5.75 -4.32
CA GLY A 42 9.72 -6.32 -3.96
C GLY A 42 10.86 -5.30 -3.94
N LYS A 43 10.75 -4.18 -4.66
CA LYS A 43 11.75 -3.09 -4.70
C LYS A 43 11.08 -1.73 -4.89
N GLY A 44 11.83 -0.66 -4.60
CA GLY A 44 11.40 0.71 -4.86
C GLY A 44 11.39 1.06 -6.36
N GLY A 45 10.64 2.10 -6.73
CA GLY A 45 10.63 2.66 -8.08
C GLY A 45 9.78 1.88 -9.11
N VAL A 46 9.02 0.87 -8.70
CA VAL A 46 8.12 0.11 -9.62
C VAL A 46 6.76 0.80 -9.85
N GLY A 47 6.51 1.93 -9.22
CA GLY A 47 5.25 2.68 -9.33
C GLY A 47 4.13 2.16 -8.42
N LYS A 48 4.46 1.48 -7.32
CA LYS A 48 3.53 0.96 -6.31
C LYS A 48 2.53 2.03 -5.87
N SER A 49 3.01 3.19 -5.41
CA SER A 49 2.17 4.29 -4.90
C SER A 49 1.27 4.90 -5.98
N THR A 50 1.75 4.99 -7.24
CA THR A 50 0.94 5.38 -8.40
C THR A 50 -0.20 4.40 -8.63
N VAL A 51 0.09 3.09 -8.58
CA VAL A 51 -0.91 2.04 -8.71
C VAL A 51 -1.91 2.12 -7.56
N THR A 52 -1.46 2.23 -6.30
CA THR A 52 -2.32 2.33 -5.12
C THR A 52 -3.30 3.50 -5.23
N ARG A 53 -2.78 4.70 -5.52
CA ARG A 53 -3.59 5.91 -5.70
C ARG A 53 -4.62 5.76 -6.81
N THR A 54 -4.20 5.20 -7.94
CA THR A 54 -5.06 5.08 -9.13
C THR A 54 -6.14 4.01 -8.94
N LEU A 55 -5.80 2.89 -8.29
CA LEU A 55 -6.78 1.88 -7.89
C LEU A 55 -7.83 2.46 -6.95
N ALA A 56 -7.41 3.24 -5.94
CA ALA A 56 -8.34 3.90 -5.03
C ALA A 56 -9.33 4.81 -5.77
N ALA A 57 -8.82 5.64 -6.68
CA ALA A 57 -9.66 6.54 -7.47
C ALA A 57 -10.58 5.77 -8.43
N ALA A 58 -10.09 4.71 -9.08
CA ALA A 58 -10.91 3.87 -9.96
C ALA A 58 -12.01 3.10 -9.20
N LEU A 59 -11.75 2.66 -7.96
CA LEU A 59 -12.74 2.07 -7.07
C LEU A 59 -13.78 3.10 -6.62
N ALA A 60 -13.34 4.32 -6.26
CA ALA A 60 -14.24 5.41 -5.90
C ALA A 60 -15.16 5.81 -7.07
N ALA A 61 -14.63 5.84 -8.30
CA ALA A 61 -15.40 6.09 -9.51
C ALA A 61 -16.50 5.02 -9.77
N ARG A 62 -16.37 3.82 -9.17
CA ARG A 62 -17.39 2.76 -9.17
C ARG A 62 -18.41 2.91 -8.03
N GLY A 63 -18.37 4.02 -7.29
CA GLY A 63 -19.28 4.31 -6.18
C GLY A 63 -18.88 3.68 -4.84
N MET A 64 -17.68 3.09 -4.75
CA MET A 64 -17.19 2.50 -3.50
C MET A 64 -16.64 3.59 -2.57
N LYS A 65 -16.80 3.39 -1.26
CA LYS A 65 -16.17 4.21 -0.23
C LYS A 65 -14.77 3.69 0.02
N VAL A 66 -13.77 4.48 -0.34
CA VAL A 66 -12.37 4.06 -0.34
C VAL A 66 -11.51 5.01 0.51
N ALA A 67 -10.54 4.45 1.21
CA ALA A 67 -9.48 5.21 1.83
C ALA A 67 -8.10 4.58 1.55
N ILE A 68 -7.05 5.40 1.65
CA ILE A 68 -5.65 5.00 1.57
C ILE A 68 -4.97 5.30 2.90
N VAL A 69 -4.17 4.35 3.38
CA VAL A 69 -3.14 4.56 4.40
C VAL A 69 -1.78 4.47 3.71
N ASP A 70 -1.06 5.57 3.69
CA ASP A 70 0.34 5.62 3.29
C ASP A 70 1.18 5.07 4.44
N ALA A 71 1.56 3.81 4.35
CA ALA A 71 2.34 3.11 5.34
C ALA A 71 3.87 3.18 5.09
N ASP A 72 4.30 3.85 4.02
CA ASP A 72 5.69 4.18 3.76
C ASP A 72 6.08 5.50 4.44
N PHE A 73 6.25 5.46 5.75
CA PHE A 73 6.56 6.66 6.55
C PHE A 73 7.93 7.27 6.21
N ASN A 74 8.83 6.53 5.58
CA ASN A 74 10.15 7.02 5.18
C ASN A 74 10.12 7.74 3.82
N GLY A 75 9.18 7.38 2.96
CA GLY A 75 9.01 7.96 1.64
C GLY A 75 7.54 8.24 1.32
N PRO A 76 6.82 9.01 2.17
CA PRO A 76 5.39 9.20 2.00
C PRO A 76 5.08 9.99 0.74
N THR A 77 4.22 9.45 -0.12
CA THR A 77 3.92 10.04 -1.43
C THR A 77 2.44 10.31 -1.66
N GLN A 78 1.55 9.64 -0.93
CA GLN A 78 0.12 9.67 -1.20
C GLN A 78 -0.49 11.06 -1.03
N ALA A 79 -0.07 11.84 -0.02
CA ALA A 79 -0.55 13.22 0.15
C ALA A 79 -0.26 14.10 -1.08
N ARG A 80 0.95 13.98 -1.65
CA ARG A 80 1.31 14.68 -2.89
C ARG A 80 0.50 14.20 -4.06
N MET A 81 0.47 12.87 -4.27
CA MET A 81 -0.17 12.26 -5.43
C MET A 81 -1.68 12.49 -5.50
N THR A 82 -2.32 12.69 -4.34
CA THR A 82 -3.77 12.93 -4.23
C THR A 82 -4.15 14.41 -4.10
N GLY A 83 -3.17 15.32 -4.15
CA GLY A 83 -3.40 16.76 -4.02
C GLY A 83 -3.74 17.24 -2.61
N LEU A 84 -3.36 16.46 -1.59
CA LEU A 84 -3.69 16.72 -0.19
C LEU A 84 -2.48 17.24 0.64
N ARG A 85 -1.50 17.85 -0.02
CA ARG A 85 -0.39 18.50 0.70
C ARG A 85 -0.92 19.62 1.59
N GLY A 86 -0.49 19.64 2.85
CA GLY A 86 -0.96 20.59 3.85
C GLY A 86 -2.38 20.32 4.37
N ALA A 87 -3.05 19.27 3.89
CA ALA A 87 -4.36 18.88 4.39
C ALA A 87 -4.22 18.05 5.66
N VAL A 88 -4.52 18.66 6.80
CA VAL A 88 -4.41 18.03 8.13
C VAL A 88 -5.68 17.26 8.45
N PRO A 89 -5.60 16.01 8.95
CA PRO A 89 -6.74 15.30 9.51
C PRO A 89 -7.35 16.09 10.67
N VAL A 90 -8.66 16.06 10.80
CA VAL A 90 -9.40 16.86 11.78
C VAL A 90 -9.87 15.93 12.92
N PRO A 91 -9.55 16.24 14.19
CA PRO A 91 -10.13 15.53 15.33
C PRO A 91 -11.65 15.70 15.36
N GLY A 92 -12.37 14.59 15.59
CA GLY A 92 -13.83 14.54 15.73
C GLY A 92 -14.22 13.74 16.97
N VAL A 93 -15.53 13.66 17.23
CA VAL A 93 -16.06 12.93 18.40
C VAL A 93 -15.80 11.44 18.30
N ASP A 94 -15.91 10.87 17.09
CA ASP A 94 -15.75 9.43 16.84
C ASP A 94 -14.33 9.05 16.43
N GLY A 95 -13.38 9.98 16.47
CA GLY A 95 -12.00 9.81 16.02
C GLY A 95 -11.58 10.83 14.97
N ILE A 96 -10.41 10.60 14.39
CA ILE A 96 -9.80 11.50 13.40
C ILE A 96 -10.50 11.34 12.04
N THR A 97 -10.98 12.43 11.46
CA THR A 97 -11.53 12.47 10.11
C THR A 97 -10.43 12.73 9.10
N LEU A 98 -10.33 11.88 8.08
CA LEU A 98 -9.36 12.01 7.00
C LEU A 98 -9.75 13.07 5.97
N PRO A 99 -8.78 13.83 5.44
CA PRO A 99 -8.99 14.65 4.26
C PRO A 99 -9.33 13.76 3.06
N LYS A 100 -10.14 14.27 2.14
CA LYS A 100 -10.53 13.56 0.91
C LYS A 100 -9.92 14.21 -0.31
N SER A 101 -9.39 13.40 -1.21
CA SER A 101 -8.97 13.83 -2.54
C SER A 101 -10.15 14.29 -3.39
N GLN A 102 -9.87 14.93 -4.54
CA GLN A 102 -10.90 15.31 -5.52
C GLN A 102 -11.65 14.08 -6.09
N ASP A 103 -11.04 12.91 -6.09
CA ASP A 103 -11.68 11.63 -6.44
C ASP A 103 -12.55 11.05 -5.31
N GLY A 104 -12.70 11.75 -4.18
CA GLY A 104 -13.51 11.31 -3.03
C GLY A 104 -12.84 10.29 -2.11
N VAL A 105 -11.57 9.98 -2.33
CA VAL A 105 -10.79 9.01 -1.53
C VAL A 105 -10.29 9.67 -0.25
N GLY A 106 -10.56 9.06 0.91
CA GLY A 106 -9.94 9.46 2.18
C GLY A 106 -8.46 9.08 2.21
N VAL A 107 -7.57 9.96 2.68
CA VAL A 107 -6.13 9.66 2.67
C VAL A 107 -5.50 10.00 4.01
N PHE A 108 -4.80 9.02 4.59
CA PHE A 108 -3.84 9.24 5.64
C PHE A 108 -2.43 9.13 5.06
N SER A 109 -1.64 10.19 5.16
CA SER A 109 -0.22 10.20 4.80
C SER A 109 0.49 11.24 5.65
N VAL A 110 1.58 10.83 6.28
CA VAL A 110 2.43 11.76 7.05
C VAL A 110 3.05 12.84 6.18
N GLY A 111 3.20 12.58 4.88
CA GLY A 111 3.63 13.56 3.89
C GLY A 111 2.68 14.75 3.71
N ALA A 112 1.48 14.72 4.32
CA ALA A 112 0.59 15.87 4.36
C ALA A 112 1.09 16.96 5.33
N PHE A 113 1.83 16.58 6.38
CA PHE A 113 2.28 17.50 7.45
C PHE A 113 3.76 17.85 7.38
N LEU A 114 4.55 17.03 6.66
CA LEU A 114 5.98 17.20 6.59
C LEU A 114 6.37 18.10 5.41
N PRO A 115 7.28 19.06 5.61
CA PRO A 115 7.97 19.72 4.50
C PRO A 115 8.67 18.67 3.63
N GLU A 116 8.74 18.87 2.32
CA GLU A 116 9.41 17.91 1.39
C GLU A 116 10.89 17.66 1.69
N SER A 117 11.52 18.59 2.40
CA SER A 117 12.92 18.51 2.83
C SER A 117 13.12 17.73 4.12
N GLU A 118 12.04 17.35 4.81
CA GLU A 118 12.11 16.67 6.09
C GLU A 118 11.59 15.25 5.97
N ALA A 119 12.40 14.28 6.42
CA ALA A 119 11.93 12.93 6.69
C ALA A 119 11.38 12.86 8.12
N LEU A 120 10.39 11.99 8.38
CA LEU A 120 10.03 11.65 9.75
C LEU A 120 11.26 11.07 10.46
N ASP A 121 11.83 11.86 11.37
CA ASP A 121 12.93 11.39 12.18
C ASP A 121 12.41 10.60 13.37
N PHE A 122 12.27 9.30 13.20
CA PHE A 122 12.09 8.37 14.32
C PHE A 122 13.39 8.23 15.15
N ALA A 123 14.45 8.95 14.76
CA ALA A 123 15.81 8.80 15.29
C ALA A 123 16.17 9.75 16.42
N SER A 124 15.23 10.44 17.06
CA SER A 124 15.54 11.33 18.20
C SER A 124 15.96 10.60 19.49
N VAL A 125 16.28 9.30 19.41
CA VAL A 125 16.86 8.54 20.52
C VAL A 125 18.16 7.89 20.07
N SER A 126 19.28 8.44 20.52
CA SER A 126 20.67 7.97 20.47
C SER A 126 21.22 7.37 19.16
N LYS A 127 22.35 7.91 18.69
CA LYS A 127 23.22 7.32 17.65
C LYS A 127 23.56 5.87 18.03
N GLY A 128 22.95 4.89 17.34
CA GLY A 128 23.26 3.47 17.57
C GLY A 128 22.06 2.53 17.65
N GLU A 129 20.82 3.03 17.53
CA GLU A 129 19.63 2.16 17.54
C GLU A 129 19.54 1.31 16.26
N SER A 130 19.31 0.01 16.46
CA SER A 130 19.22 -0.98 15.39
C SER A 130 17.99 -0.76 14.50
N HIS A 131 18.02 -1.27 13.25
CA HIS A 131 16.88 -1.28 12.32
C HIS A 131 15.59 -1.85 12.93
N THR A 132 15.70 -2.75 13.89
CA THR A 132 14.59 -3.34 14.64
C THR A 132 13.79 -2.31 15.43
N TRP A 133 14.44 -1.34 16.06
CA TRP A 133 13.76 -0.27 16.80
C TRP A 133 12.96 0.67 15.91
N ARG A 134 13.48 0.98 14.72
CA ARG A 134 12.72 1.79 13.75
C ARG A 134 11.45 1.08 13.30
N ALA A 135 11.53 -0.19 12.93
CA ALA A 135 10.38 -0.98 12.53
C ALA A 135 9.31 -1.02 13.65
N THR A 136 9.74 -1.21 14.90
CA THR A 136 8.81 -1.20 16.04
C THR A 136 8.09 0.14 16.20
N LYS A 137 8.79 1.27 16.07
CA LYS A 137 8.18 2.61 16.14
C LYS A 137 7.22 2.87 14.98
N GLU A 138 7.58 2.45 13.76
CA GLU A 138 6.69 2.56 12.58
C GLU A 138 5.39 1.77 12.78
N PHE A 139 5.46 0.54 13.26
CA PHE A 139 4.27 -0.27 13.53
C PHE A 139 3.45 0.27 14.70
N ALA A 140 4.09 0.81 15.75
CA ALA A 140 3.40 1.48 16.84
C ALA A 140 2.64 2.72 16.32
N ALA A 141 3.29 3.56 15.52
CA ALA A 141 2.67 4.74 14.91
C ALA A 141 1.52 4.34 13.97
N LEU A 142 1.71 3.32 13.15
CA LEU A 142 0.64 2.79 12.28
C LEU A 142 -0.53 2.25 13.11
N GLY A 143 -0.25 1.56 14.20
CA GLY A 143 -1.28 1.06 15.12
C GLY A 143 -2.12 2.19 15.73
N GLU A 144 -1.48 3.27 16.16
CA GLU A 144 -2.18 4.46 16.64
C GLU A 144 -3.04 5.11 15.56
N VAL A 145 -2.53 5.22 14.33
CA VAL A 145 -3.32 5.72 13.19
C VAL A 145 -4.54 4.85 12.95
N LEU A 146 -4.36 3.54 12.86
CA LEU A 146 -5.44 2.61 12.55
C LEU A 146 -6.53 2.59 13.62
N SER A 147 -6.16 2.77 14.89
CA SER A 147 -7.10 2.80 16.01
C SER A 147 -7.76 4.16 16.25
N SER A 148 -7.14 5.26 15.79
CA SER A 148 -7.62 6.62 16.07
C SER A 148 -8.48 7.23 14.95
N VAL A 149 -8.38 6.70 13.72
CA VAL A 149 -9.14 7.21 12.58
C VAL A 149 -10.59 6.72 12.62
N ALA A 150 -11.53 7.63 12.39
CA ALA A 150 -12.96 7.33 12.22
C ALA A 150 -13.21 6.78 10.80
N TRP A 151 -12.90 5.51 10.55
CA TRP A 151 -13.03 4.87 9.23
C TRP A 151 -14.46 4.84 8.73
N GLY A 152 -15.44 4.72 9.62
CA GLY A 152 -16.84 4.54 9.25
C GLY A 152 -17.06 3.25 8.46
N SER A 153 -18.07 3.24 7.58
CA SER A 153 -18.35 2.11 6.70
C SER A 153 -17.60 2.29 5.38
N LEU A 154 -16.38 1.74 5.29
CA LEU A 154 -15.60 1.68 4.06
C LEU A 154 -15.86 0.38 3.30
N ASP A 155 -15.90 0.46 1.97
CA ASP A 155 -15.89 -0.71 1.12
C ASP A 155 -14.46 -1.27 0.98
N VAL A 156 -13.47 -0.38 0.77
CA VAL A 156 -12.05 -0.79 0.64
C VAL A 156 -11.13 0.16 1.38
N LEU A 157 -10.23 -0.39 2.19
CA LEU A 157 -9.08 0.30 2.76
C LEU A 157 -7.80 -0.22 2.08
N LEU A 158 -7.10 0.66 1.37
CA LEU A 158 -5.83 0.34 0.72
C LEU A 158 -4.65 0.77 1.61
N PHE A 159 -3.67 -0.10 1.75
CA PHE A 159 -2.39 0.20 2.40
C PHE A 159 -1.31 0.32 1.33
N ASP A 160 -0.68 1.47 1.22
CA ASP A 160 0.52 1.67 0.38
C ASP A 160 1.76 1.34 1.20
N LEU A 161 2.32 0.14 1.01
CA LEU A 161 3.39 -0.40 1.85
C LEU A 161 4.76 0.16 1.45
N PRO A 162 5.76 0.21 2.35
CA PRO A 162 7.15 0.41 1.95
C PRO A 162 7.63 -0.74 1.06
N PRO A 163 8.65 -0.51 0.20
CA PRO A 163 9.17 -1.54 -0.68
C PRO A 163 9.98 -2.59 0.08
N GLY A 164 10.03 -3.81 -0.45
CA GLY A 164 10.87 -4.91 0.05
C GLY A 164 10.07 -6.14 0.45
N ALA A 165 10.62 -7.33 0.13
CA ALA A 165 9.94 -8.60 0.41
C ALA A 165 9.79 -8.86 1.91
N GLU A 166 10.85 -8.60 2.70
CA GLU A 166 10.82 -8.74 4.15
C GLU A 166 9.82 -7.78 4.79
N ARG A 167 9.79 -6.52 4.33
CA ARG A 167 8.81 -5.54 4.82
C ARG A 167 7.39 -5.97 4.51
N THR A 168 7.14 -6.51 3.33
CA THR A 168 5.81 -7.03 2.95
C THR A 168 5.35 -8.12 3.92
N LEU A 169 6.23 -9.05 4.34
CA LEU A 169 5.91 -10.08 5.33
C LEU A 169 5.63 -9.48 6.72
N GLN A 170 6.47 -8.56 7.19
CA GLN A 170 6.25 -7.88 8.47
C GLN A 170 4.89 -7.16 8.52
N PHE A 171 4.48 -6.53 7.42
CA PHE A 171 3.14 -5.93 7.30
C PHE A 171 2.02 -6.97 7.26
N ALA A 172 2.25 -8.13 6.65
CA ALA A 172 1.27 -9.22 6.64
C ALA A 172 0.97 -9.70 8.07
N GLU A 173 2.02 -9.94 8.86
CA GLU A 173 1.92 -10.32 10.28
C GLU A 173 1.23 -9.24 11.12
N PHE A 174 1.56 -7.96 10.88
CA PHE A 174 0.97 -6.84 11.62
C PHE A 174 -0.50 -6.60 11.29
N LEU A 175 -0.86 -6.60 9.99
CA LEU A 175 -2.23 -6.32 9.52
C LEU A 175 -3.18 -7.51 9.69
N GLY A 176 -2.63 -8.71 9.90
CA GLY A 176 -3.37 -9.93 10.14
C GLY A 176 -4.06 -10.54 8.91
N PRO A 177 -4.61 -11.76 9.05
CA PRO A 177 -5.06 -12.59 7.93
C PRO A 177 -6.26 -12.04 7.16
N GLN A 178 -6.97 -11.06 7.72
CA GLN A 178 -8.11 -10.40 7.04
C GLN A 178 -7.66 -9.39 5.97
N THR A 179 -6.35 -9.15 5.82
CA THR A 179 -5.81 -8.23 4.83
C THR A 179 -5.29 -9.01 3.63
N SER A 180 -5.85 -8.74 2.47
CA SER A 180 -5.41 -9.31 1.21
C SER A 180 -4.22 -8.54 0.63
N PHE A 181 -3.37 -9.21 -0.14
CA PHE A 181 -2.17 -8.61 -0.74
C PHE A 181 -2.24 -8.57 -2.25
N VAL A 182 -1.78 -7.47 -2.83
CA VAL A 182 -1.51 -7.29 -4.25
C VAL A 182 -0.06 -6.82 -4.41
N LEU A 183 0.69 -7.44 -5.29
CA LEU A 183 2.09 -7.09 -5.52
C LEU A 183 2.24 -6.28 -6.81
N VAL A 184 3.09 -5.25 -6.78
CA VAL A 184 3.43 -4.45 -7.98
C VAL A 184 4.85 -4.77 -8.41
N THR A 185 5.02 -5.04 -9.71
CA THR A 185 6.31 -5.32 -10.34
C THR A 185 6.44 -4.58 -11.67
N ILE A 186 7.60 -4.69 -12.30
CA ILE A 186 7.86 -4.28 -13.68
C ILE A 186 8.37 -5.49 -14.48
N PRO A 187 8.27 -5.51 -15.82
CA PRO A 187 8.68 -6.65 -16.66
C PRO A 187 10.21 -6.74 -16.80
N SER A 188 10.90 -6.87 -15.67
CA SER A 188 12.34 -7.08 -15.60
C SER A 188 12.59 -8.32 -14.75
N GLU A 189 13.52 -9.20 -15.20
CA GLU A 189 13.86 -10.44 -14.49
C GLU A 189 14.25 -10.19 -13.04
N VAL A 190 15.08 -9.19 -12.81
CA VAL A 190 15.47 -8.79 -11.43
C VAL A 190 14.25 -8.47 -10.60
N SER A 191 13.27 -7.74 -11.15
CA SER A 191 12.05 -7.37 -10.41
C SER A 191 11.16 -8.58 -10.15
N ARG A 192 10.97 -9.45 -11.14
CA ARG A 192 10.20 -10.68 -11.00
C ARG A 192 10.83 -11.61 -9.97
N GLY A 193 12.16 -11.76 -9.96
CA GLY A 193 12.87 -12.53 -8.94
C GLY A 193 12.68 -11.98 -7.51
N VAL A 194 12.62 -10.66 -7.35
CA VAL A 194 12.32 -10.07 -6.04
C VAL A 194 10.86 -10.31 -5.64
N VAL A 195 9.92 -10.16 -6.57
CA VAL A 195 8.50 -10.43 -6.29
C VAL A 195 8.28 -11.92 -6.00
N ALA A 196 8.96 -12.83 -6.68
CA ALA A 196 8.90 -14.27 -6.37
C ALA A 196 9.31 -14.55 -4.92
N ARG A 197 10.31 -13.83 -4.38
CA ARG A 197 10.67 -13.91 -2.96
C ARG A 197 9.55 -13.36 -2.05
N SER A 198 8.88 -12.28 -2.46
CA SER A 198 7.72 -11.76 -1.70
C SER A 198 6.56 -12.75 -1.70
N VAL A 199 6.29 -13.41 -2.82
CA VAL A 199 5.28 -14.48 -2.94
C VAL A 199 5.61 -15.64 -2.00
N ALA A 200 6.88 -16.11 -2.02
CA ALA A 200 7.34 -17.19 -1.15
C ALA A 200 7.25 -16.81 0.34
N ALA A 201 7.60 -15.56 0.68
CA ALA A 201 7.49 -15.06 2.05
C ALA A 201 6.03 -14.99 2.51
N LEU A 202 5.13 -14.46 1.67
CA LEU A 202 3.70 -14.39 1.99
C LEU A 202 3.02 -15.77 2.03
N ALA A 203 3.58 -16.79 1.38
CA ALA A 203 3.07 -18.15 1.48
C ALA A 203 3.15 -18.73 2.90
N SER A 204 4.02 -18.18 3.77
CA SER A 204 4.09 -18.53 5.19
C SER A 204 3.11 -17.74 6.07
N ALA A 205 2.49 -16.69 5.52
CA ALA A 205 1.47 -15.91 6.18
C ALA A 205 0.06 -16.40 5.77
N GLU A 206 -0.91 -16.20 6.64
CA GLU A 206 -2.31 -16.59 6.37
C GLU A 206 -3.06 -15.59 5.48
N ASN A 207 -2.38 -14.57 4.99
CA ASN A 207 -2.97 -13.47 4.22
C ASN A 207 -3.30 -13.91 2.79
N PRO A 208 -4.51 -13.63 2.26
CA PRO A 208 -4.82 -13.90 0.87
C PRO A 208 -3.92 -13.08 -0.07
N LEU A 209 -3.22 -13.75 -0.99
CA LEU A 209 -2.45 -13.11 -2.05
C LEU A 209 -3.27 -13.17 -3.34
N ILE A 210 -3.89 -12.02 -3.69
CA ILE A 210 -4.82 -11.92 -4.83
C ILE A 210 -4.10 -12.06 -6.16
N GLY A 211 -2.91 -11.46 -6.29
CA GLY A 211 -2.15 -11.49 -7.52
C GLY A 211 -1.15 -10.35 -7.63
N TYR A 212 -0.70 -10.09 -8.85
CA TYR A 212 0.24 -9.00 -9.11
C TYR A 212 -0.20 -8.10 -10.26
N ILE A 213 0.32 -6.87 -10.28
CA ILE A 213 0.17 -5.89 -11.34
C ILE A 213 1.56 -5.65 -11.93
N GLU A 214 1.70 -5.86 -13.23
CA GLU A 214 2.91 -5.56 -13.96
C GLU A 214 2.84 -4.13 -14.51
N ASN A 215 3.46 -3.20 -13.80
CA ASN A 215 3.50 -1.79 -14.19
C ASN A 215 4.65 -1.52 -15.17
N MET A 216 4.57 -0.42 -15.93
CA MET A 216 5.55 -0.08 -16.97
C MET A 216 5.77 -1.22 -17.96
N SER A 217 4.71 -1.95 -18.30
CA SER A 217 4.77 -3.11 -19.20
C SER A 217 5.13 -2.75 -20.65
N GLY A 218 5.07 -1.49 -20.99
CA GLY A 218 5.42 -0.92 -22.29
C GLY A 218 5.16 0.57 -22.29
N TYR A 219 5.30 1.22 -23.43
CA TYR A 219 4.92 2.62 -23.63
C TYR A 219 4.13 2.80 -24.93
N TRP A 220 3.24 3.78 -24.94
CA TRP A 220 2.50 4.12 -26.14
C TRP A 220 3.39 4.87 -27.13
N CYS A 221 3.59 4.30 -28.31
CA CYS A 221 4.30 4.95 -29.40
C CYS A 221 3.31 5.75 -30.27
N ALA A 222 3.46 7.06 -30.30
CA ALA A 222 2.57 7.96 -31.08
C ALA A 222 2.67 7.76 -32.59
N GLU A 223 3.84 7.34 -33.09
CA GLU A 223 4.09 7.11 -34.53
C GLU A 223 3.37 5.87 -35.04
N CYS A 224 3.63 4.69 -34.42
CA CYS A 224 3.04 3.42 -34.87
C CYS A 224 1.70 3.10 -34.20
N LYS A 225 1.24 3.93 -33.25
CA LYS A 225 -0.01 3.74 -32.49
C LYS A 225 -0.12 2.38 -31.79
N GLN A 226 1.00 1.90 -31.29
CA GLN A 226 1.10 0.60 -30.60
C GLN A 226 1.82 0.74 -29.26
N ILE A 227 1.55 -0.18 -28.35
CA ILE A 227 2.33 -0.31 -27.12
C ILE A 227 3.60 -1.08 -27.46
N LYS A 228 4.76 -0.44 -27.25
CA LYS A 228 6.08 -1.06 -27.38
C LYS A 228 6.61 -1.47 -26.01
N PRO A 229 7.31 -2.60 -25.88
CA PRO A 229 7.92 -3.02 -24.63
C PRO A 229 8.99 -2.00 -24.18
N LEU A 230 9.05 -1.74 -22.87
CA LEU A 230 10.12 -0.95 -22.24
C LEU A 230 11.32 -1.82 -21.86
N PHE A 231 11.09 -3.11 -21.70
CA PHE A 231 12.10 -4.09 -21.32
C PHE A 231 12.21 -5.17 -22.39
N PRO A 232 13.39 -5.75 -22.63
CA PRO A 232 13.53 -6.88 -23.51
C PRO A 232 12.63 -8.04 -23.10
N GLU A 233 12.01 -8.73 -24.07
CA GLU A 233 11.32 -9.98 -23.78
C GLU A 233 12.35 -11.06 -23.49
N THR A 234 12.20 -11.71 -22.34
CA THR A 234 13.04 -12.85 -21.96
C THR A 234 12.26 -14.13 -22.18
N LYS A 235 12.84 -15.07 -22.96
CA LYS A 235 12.20 -16.35 -23.30
C LYS A 235 12.06 -17.29 -22.11
N ASP A 236 12.93 -17.13 -21.10
CA ASP A 236 13.04 -18.00 -19.92
C ASP A 236 12.75 -17.22 -18.62
N GLY A 237 11.89 -16.19 -18.69
CA GLY A 237 11.58 -15.33 -17.55
C GLY A 237 10.91 -16.06 -16.39
N ILE A 238 11.18 -15.64 -15.15
CA ILE A 238 10.54 -16.16 -13.94
C ILE A 238 9.03 -15.98 -14.05
N GLU A 239 8.29 -17.09 -14.06
CA GLU A 239 6.84 -17.09 -13.97
C GLU A 239 6.43 -16.95 -12.50
N LEU A 240 5.55 -16.01 -12.22
CA LEU A 240 5.01 -15.85 -10.88
C LEU A 240 3.81 -16.80 -10.70
N ALA A 241 3.85 -17.61 -9.66
CA ALA A 241 2.81 -18.60 -9.35
C ALA A 241 1.52 -17.93 -8.77
N ILE A 242 1.21 -16.73 -9.21
CA ILE A 242 0.02 -15.95 -8.79
C ILE A 242 -0.58 -15.23 -10.01
N PRO A 243 -1.90 -14.94 -10.01
CA PRO A 243 -2.56 -14.29 -11.15
C PRO A 243 -1.98 -12.91 -11.48
N CYS A 244 -1.82 -12.63 -12.78
CA CYS A 244 -1.56 -11.28 -13.27
C CYS A 244 -2.89 -10.51 -13.38
N LEU A 245 -3.09 -9.52 -12.52
CA LEU A 245 -4.29 -8.69 -12.52
C LEU A 245 -4.31 -7.68 -13.67
N GLY A 246 -3.16 -7.34 -14.22
CA GLY A 246 -3.05 -6.49 -15.40
C GLY A 246 -1.64 -6.02 -15.69
N ARG A 247 -1.42 -5.68 -16.96
CA ARG A 247 -0.18 -5.10 -17.47
C ARG A 247 -0.42 -3.65 -17.83
N VAL A 248 0.11 -2.74 -17.02
CA VAL A 248 -0.10 -1.30 -17.13
C VAL A 248 1.04 -0.69 -17.92
N PRO A 249 0.80 -0.10 -19.10
CA PRO A 249 1.85 0.60 -19.83
C PRO A 249 2.27 1.88 -19.11
N PHE A 250 3.49 2.32 -19.33
CA PHE A 250 3.96 3.62 -18.86
C PHE A 250 3.19 4.73 -19.56
N ASP A 251 2.72 5.69 -18.76
CA ASP A 251 1.96 6.85 -19.23
C ASP A 251 2.52 8.13 -18.61
N PRO A 252 3.17 9.00 -19.42
CA PRO A 252 3.70 10.27 -18.92
C PRO A 252 2.64 11.20 -18.35
N ALA A 253 1.41 11.18 -18.88
CA ALA A 253 0.32 12.02 -18.38
C ALA A 253 -0.13 11.57 -16.99
N LEU A 254 -0.23 10.26 -16.75
CA LEU A 254 -0.51 9.71 -15.43
C LEU A 254 0.62 10.03 -14.44
N ALA A 255 1.88 9.89 -14.84
CA ALA A 255 3.02 10.23 -14.00
C ALA A 255 3.01 11.71 -13.61
N PHE A 256 2.81 12.60 -14.58
CA PHE A 256 2.69 14.05 -14.34
C PHE A 256 1.53 14.39 -13.41
N ALA A 257 0.36 13.74 -13.60
CA ALA A 257 -0.81 13.96 -12.76
C ALA A 257 -0.56 13.53 -11.31
N CYS A 258 0.13 12.42 -11.09
CA CYS A 258 0.54 11.98 -9.76
C CYS A 258 1.49 13.00 -9.11
N ASP A 259 2.47 13.52 -9.85
CA ASP A 259 3.39 14.52 -9.34
C ASP A 259 2.72 15.84 -8.95
N ARG A 260 1.62 16.18 -9.60
CA ARG A 260 0.86 17.43 -9.39
C ARG A 260 -0.38 17.25 -8.53
N GLY A 261 -0.71 16.04 -8.12
CA GLY A 261 -1.93 15.76 -7.35
C GLY A 261 -3.23 16.00 -8.14
N VAL A 262 -3.17 15.87 -9.46
CA VAL A 262 -4.35 16.01 -10.34
C VAL A 262 -5.25 14.80 -10.17
N ALA A 263 -6.56 15.01 -10.06
CA ALA A 263 -7.54 13.94 -9.92
C ALA A 263 -7.45 12.91 -11.06
N PHE A 264 -7.64 11.64 -10.74
CA PHE A 264 -7.68 10.58 -11.75
C PHE A 264 -8.85 10.76 -12.72
N SER A 265 -9.99 11.21 -12.20
CA SER A 265 -11.19 11.53 -12.96
C SER A 265 -11.00 12.64 -14.00
N ALA A 266 -9.98 13.49 -13.85
CA ALA A 266 -9.64 14.55 -14.79
C ALA A 266 -8.66 14.10 -15.89
N LEU A 267 -8.16 12.86 -15.83
CA LEU A 267 -7.21 12.34 -16.81
C LEU A 267 -7.92 11.89 -18.09
N PRO A 268 -7.24 12.05 -19.25
CA PRO A 268 -7.73 11.48 -20.48
C PRO A 268 -7.76 9.93 -20.39
N GLU A 269 -8.66 9.35 -21.15
CA GLU A 269 -8.69 7.90 -21.30
C GLU A 269 -7.50 7.42 -22.14
N THR A 270 -6.57 6.75 -21.50
CA THR A 270 -5.36 6.17 -22.11
C THR A 270 -5.35 4.65 -21.93
N ALA A 271 -4.37 3.98 -22.55
CA ALA A 271 -4.18 2.54 -22.31
C ALA A 271 -3.88 2.24 -20.84
N ALA A 272 -3.13 3.10 -20.15
CA ALA A 272 -2.81 2.94 -18.74
C ALA A 272 -4.05 3.12 -17.85
N THR A 273 -4.82 4.21 -18.04
CA THR A 273 -6.02 4.48 -17.24
C THR A 273 -7.10 3.42 -17.45
N ARG A 274 -7.32 2.94 -18.69
CA ARG A 274 -8.22 1.82 -18.98
C ARG A 274 -7.78 0.54 -18.28
N THR A 275 -6.49 0.21 -18.35
CA THR A 275 -5.97 -1.00 -17.70
C THR A 275 -6.16 -0.93 -16.19
N LEU A 276 -5.84 0.20 -15.56
CA LEU A 276 -5.99 0.37 -14.11
C LEU A 276 -7.47 0.30 -13.67
N THR A 277 -8.38 0.85 -14.47
CA THR A 277 -9.83 0.73 -14.23
C THR A 277 -10.30 -0.73 -14.34
N ALA A 278 -9.76 -1.50 -15.31
CA ALA A 278 -10.05 -2.93 -15.44
C ALA A 278 -9.44 -3.74 -14.27
N VAL A 279 -8.23 -3.40 -13.83
CA VAL A 279 -7.61 -4.01 -12.64
C VAL A 279 -8.44 -3.77 -11.39
N ALA A 280 -8.97 -2.55 -11.20
CA ALA A 280 -9.86 -2.27 -10.08
C ALA A 280 -11.12 -3.16 -10.11
N GLY A 281 -11.67 -3.44 -11.29
CA GLY A 281 -12.78 -4.40 -11.44
C GLY A 281 -12.40 -5.81 -11.00
N ARG A 282 -11.28 -6.34 -11.51
CA ARG A 282 -10.78 -7.68 -11.14
C ARG A 282 -10.44 -7.79 -9.65
N LEU A 283 -9.95 -6.71 -9.06
CA LEU A 283 -9.71 -6.65 -7.62
C LEU A 283 -11.01 -6.85 -6.84
N VAL A 284 -12.07 -6.14 -7.20
CA VAL A 284 -13.39 -6.31 -6.55
C VAL A 284 -13.91 -7.74 -6.70
N GLU A 285 -13.85 -8.30 -7.91
CA GLU A 285 -14.23 -9.70 -8.17
C GLU A 285 -13.48 -10.69 -7.31
N SER A 286 -12.17 -10.45 -7.07
CA SER A 286 -11.33 -11.30 -6.22
C SER A 286 -11.57 -11.11 -4.73
N LEU A 287 -12.14 -9.99 -4.30
CA LEU A 287 -12.48 -9.70 -2.91
C LEU A 287 -13.85 -10.24 -2.51
N GLU A 288 -14.74 -10.45 -3.48
CA GLU A 288 -16.03 -11.06 -3.21
C GLU A 288 -15.88 -12.58 -3.04
N PRO A 289 -16.55 -13.19 -2.05
CA PRO A 289 -16.51 -14.64 -1.90
C PRO A 289 -17.07 -15.30 -3.17
N THR A 290 -16.35 -16.25 -3.70
CA THR A 290 -16.83 -17.11 -4.80
C THR A 290 -18.14 -17.76 -4.37
N ARG A 291 -19.24 -17.45 -5.05
CA ARG A 291 -20.58 -18.03 -4.79
C ARG A 291 -20.58 -19.52 -5.09
#